data_fda0d3d4798172e73701223acee09c8d
#
_entry.id   fda0d3d4798172e73701223acee09c8d
#
_cell.length_a   1.000
_cell.length_b   1.000
_cell.length_c   1.000
_cell.angle_alpha   90.00
_cell.angle_beta   90.00
_cell.angle_gamma   90.00
#
_symmetry.space_group_name_H-M   'P 1'
#
loop_
_entity.id
_entity.type
_entity.pdbx_description
1 polymer ?
#
loop_
_entity_poly.entity_id
_entity_poly.type
_entity_poly.pdbx_seq_one_letter_code
_entity_poly.pdbx_strand_id
1 'polypeptide(L)'
;MPRIVPVLDLSRLEQGASERRTFLADLRSASRDIGFFYLAGHGISWAEISEVLTASRQFFALPEADKLAIEMVKSSQFRGYTRAGGELTKGKEDWREQLDIGVERQAIAQGPGIPAWTRL
;
A
#
# COMPACT_ATOMS: atom_id res chain seq x y z
N MET A 1 8.49 9.48 -28.05
CA MET A 1 7.21 8.75 -28.08
C MET A 1 6.66 8.66 -26.68
N PRO A 2 5.39 8.91 -26.43
CA PRO A 2 4.82 8.69 -25.10
C PRO A 2 4.96 7.22 -24.72
N ARG A 3 5.52 6.93 -23.56
CA ARG A 3 5.60 5.57 -23.04
C ARG A 3 4.21 5.19 -22.54
N ILE A 4 3.60 4.20 -23.18
CA ILE A 4 2.31 3.66 -22.76
C ILE A 4 2.56 2.77 -21.54
N VAL A 5 1.79 2.98 -20.48
CA VAL A 5 1.83 2.10 -19.29
C VAL A 5 1.26 0.73 -19.69
N PRO A 6 2.02 -0.35 -19.56
CA PRO A 6 1.54 -1.68 -19.93
C PRO A 6 0.48 -2.20 -18.98
N VAL A 7 -0.39 -3.04 -19.49
CA VAL A 7 -1.35 -3.82 -18.69
C VAL A 7 -0.87 -5.26 -18.65
N LEU A 8 -0.69 -5.79 -17.45
CA LEU A 8 -0.31 -7.18 -17.21
C LEU A 8 -1.49 -7.95 -16.62
N ASP A 9 -1.83 -9.08 -17.23
CA ASP A 9 -2.91 -9.94 -16.77
C ASP A 9 -2.35 -11.07 -15.90
N LEU A 10 -2.62 -11.00 -14.59
CA LEU A 10 -2.12 -11.95 -13.61
C LEU A 10 -2.65 -13.38 -13.84
N SER A 11 -3.83 -13.53 -14.45
CA SER A 11 -4.40 -14.85 -14.75
C SER A 11 -3.53 -15.71 -15.68
N ARG A 12 -2.64 -15.08 -16.45
CA ARG A 12 -1.68 -15.77 -17.33
C ARG A 12 -0.71 -16.69 -16.58
N LEU A 13 -0.52 -16.48 -15.27
CA LEU A 13 0.30 -17.38 -14.43
C LEU A 13 -0.27 -18.80 -14.35
N GLU A 14 -1.58 -18.95 -14.54
CA GLU A 14 -2.31 -20.24 -14.45
C GLU A 14 -2.56 -20.88 -15.82
N GLN A 15 -2.21 -20.20 -16.92
CA GLN A 15 -2.48 -20.64 -18.29
C GLN A 15 -1.39 -21.57 -18.86
N GLY A 16 -0.56 -22.14 -18.01
CA GLY A 16 0.49 -23.08 -18.40
C GLY A 16 1.89 -22.47 -18.46
N ALA A 17 2.89 -23.34 -18.61
CA ALA A 17 4.30 -22.97 -18.45
C ALA A 17 4.79 -21.94 -19.50
N SER A 18 4.25 -21.96 -20.71
CA SER A 18 4.61 -21.01 -21.77
C SER A 18 4.12 -19.60 -21.44
N GLU A 19 2.83 -19.46 -21.13
CA GLU A 19 2.22 -18.18 -20.75
C GLU A 19 2.84 -17.61 -19.47
N ARG A 20 3.09 -18.48 -18.49
CA ARG A 20 3.80 -18.06 -17.27
C ARG A 20 5.18 -17.47 -17.57
N ARG A 21 5.98 -18.07 -18.45
CA ARG A 21 7.29 -17.53 -18.83
C ARG A 21 7.17 -16.18 -19.52
N THR A 22 6.22 -16.07 -20.45
CA THR A 22 5.97 -14.81 -21.17
C THR A 22 5.51 -13.70 -20.21
N PHE A 23 4.57 -13.99 -19.31
CA PHE A 23 4.12 -13.04 -18.29
C PHE A 23 5.29 -12.56 -17.42
N LEU A 24 6.17 -13.46 -16.96
CA LEU A 24 7.33 -13.09 -16.13
C LEU A 24 8.35 -12.23 -16.90
N ALA A 25 8.49 -12.45 -18.22
CA ALA A 25 9.33 -11.61 -19.07
C ALA A 25 8.72 -10.20 -19.23
N ASP A 26 7.42 -10.13 -19.48
CA ASP A 26 6.67 -8.86 -19.58
C ASP A 26 6.73 -8.08 -18.27
N LEU A 27 6.53 -8.74 -17.12
CA LEU A 27 6.64 -8.14 -15.79
C LEU A 27 8.02 -7.55 -15.54
N ARG A 28 9.08 -8.31 -15.91
CA ARG A 28 10.46 -7.83 -15.78
C ARG A 28 10.71 -6.60 -16.65
N SER A 29 10.27 -6.62 -17.90
CA SER A 29 10.39 -5.47 -18.81
C SER A 29 9.63 -4.26 -18.29
N ALA A 30 8.38 -4.43 -17.89
CA ALA A 30 7.56 -3.35 -17.35
C ALA A 30 8.19 -2.70 -16.14
N SER A 31 8.68 -3.52 -15.20
CA SER A 31 9.32 -3.04 -13.97
C SER A 31 10.64 -2.33 -14.22
N ARG A 32 11.48 -2.85 -15.14
CA ARG A 32 12.81 -2.29 -15.43
C ARG A 32 12.76 -1.06 -16.34
N ASP A 33 11.93 -1.12 -17.38
CA ASP A 33 12.00 -0.15 -18.47
C ASP A 33 11.03 1.03 -18.28
N ILE A 34 9.93 0.81 -17.51
CA ILE A 34 8.89 1.81 -17.24
C ILE A 34 8.81 2.12 -15.75
N GLY A 35 8.92 1.10 -14.89
CA GLY A 35 8.91 1.21 -13.44
C GLY A 35 7.55 0.91 -12.79
N PHE A 36 6.45 0.85 -13.55
CA PHE A 36 5.11 0.53 -13.08
C PHE A 36 4.24 -0.01 -14.23
N PHE A 37 3.10 -0.60 -13.87
CA PHE A 37 2.16 -1.21 -14.81
C PHE A 37 0.76 -1.25 -14.20
N TYR A 38 -0.26 -1.44 -15.04
CA TYR A 38 -1.59 -1.83 -14.59
C TYR A 38 -1.66 -3.34 -14.45
N LEU A 39 -2.27 -3.83 -13.38
CA LEU A 39 -2.52 -5.25 -13.15
C LEU A 39 -3.99 -5.57 -13.39
N ALA A 40 -4.27 -6.51 -14.30
CA ALA A 40 -5.57 -7.08 -14.54
C ALA A 40 -5.61 -8.54 -14.07
N GLY A 41 -6.79 -9.16 -14.03
CA GLY A 41 -6.93 -10.57 -13.66
C GLY A 41 -6.49 -10.92 -12.23
N HIS A 42 -6.46 -9.93 -11.33
CA HIS A 42 -5.98 -10.08 -9.96
C HIS A 42 -7.03 -10.65 -8.98
N GLY A 43 -8.26 -10.88 -9.43
CA GLY A 43 -9.31 -11.48 -8.61
C GLY A 43 -10.01 -10.54 -7.61
N ILE A 44 -9.58 -9.29 -7.46
CA ILE A 44 -10.26 -8.30 -6.62
C ILE A 44 -11.39 -7.69 -7.43
N SER A 45 -12.61 -7.78 -6.91
CA SER A 45 -13.79 -7.24 -7.60
C SER A 45 -13.81 -5.71 -7.60
N TRP A 46 -14.47 -5.13 -8.59
CA TRP A 46 -14.69 -3.69 -8.62
C TRP A 46 -15.49 -3.18 -7.41
N ALA A 47 -16.37 -3.99 -6.88
CA ALA A 47 -17.12 -3.68 -5.67
C ALA A 47 -16.20 -3.48 -4.47
N GLU A 48 -15.27 -4.41 -4.22
CA GLU A 48 -14.26 -4.30 -3.15
C GLU A 48 -13.37 -3.07 -3.32
N ILE A 49 -12.89 -2.81 -4.54
CA ILE A 49 -12.10 -1.61 -4.84
C ILE A 49 -12.91 -0.34 -4.53
N SER A 50 -14.17 -0.32 -4.93
CA SER A 50 -15.08 0.82 -4.72
C SER A 50 -15.37 1.07 -3.24
N GLU A 51 -15.51 0.00 -2.45
CA GLU A 51 -15.67 0.08 -0.99
C GLU A 51 -14.43 0.69 -0.32
N VAL A 52 -13.24 0.23 -0.68
CA VAL A 52 -11.98 0.78 -0.15
C VAL A 52 -11.83 2.25 -0.52
N LEU A 53 -12.12 2.62 -1.76
CA LEU A 53 -12.06 4.03 -2.21
C LEU A 53 -13.07 4.90 -1.46
N THR A 54 -14.26 4.37 -1.20
CA THR A 54 -15.30 5.09 -0.44
C THR A 54 -14.89 5.28 1.01
N ALA A 55 -14.42 4.22 1.67
CA ALA A 55 -13.91 4.27 3.04
C ALA A 55 -12.72 5.25 3.16
N SER A 56 -11.82 5.23 2.19
CA SER A 56 -10.69 6.17 2.14
C SER A 56 -11.14 7.63 2.07
N ARG A 57 -12.09 7.94 1.18
CA ARG A 57 -12.64 9.30 1.08
C ARG A 57 -13.33 9.74 2.38
N GLN A 58 -14.08 8.85 3.02
CA GLN A 58 -14.72 9.13 4.30
C GLN A 58 -13.70 9.40 5.40
N PHE A 59 -12.65 8.58 5.48
CA PHE A 59 -11.58 8.77 6.46
C PHE A 59 -10.87 10.10 6.27
N PHE A 60 -10.42 10.42 5.07
CA PHE A 60 -9.68 11.67 4.82
C PHE A 60 -10.55 12.92 4.91
N ALA A 61 -11.87 12.77 4.85
CA ALA A 61 -12.84 13.87 5.11
C ALA A 61 -13.10 14.13 6.61
N LEU A 62 -12.61 13.27 7.50
CA LEU A 62 -12.74 13.47 8.95
C LEU A 62 -12.00 14.76 9.41
N PRO A 63 -12.45 15.37 10.50
CA PRO A 63 -11.68 16.42 11.14
C PRO A 63 -10.26 15.97 11.47
N GLU A 64 -9.29 16.88 11.36
CA GLU A 64 -7.88 16.54 11.59
C GLU A 64 -7.63 15.93 12.99
N ALA A 65 -8.33 16.42 14.01
CA ALA A 65 -8.23 15.91 15.37
C ALA A 65 -8.58 14.41 15.46
N ASP A 66 -9.60 13.97 14.73
CA ASP A 66 -10.02 12.56 14.70
C ASP A 66 -8.99 11.69 13.98
N LYS A 67 -8.41 12.19 12.89
CA LYS A 67 -7.32 11.51 12.18
C LYS A 67 -6.06 11.42 13.04
N LEU A 68 -5.70 12.47 13.75
CA LEU A 68 -4.55 12.50 14.67
C LEU A 68 -4.73 11.60 15.90
N ALA A 69 -5.95 11.18 16.24
CA ALA A 69 -6.18 10.21 17.31
C ALA A 69 -5.44 8.88 17.06
N ILE A 70 -5.27 8.52 15.78
CA ILE A 70 -4.53 7.33 15.33
C ILE A 70 -3.24 7.70 14.61
N GLU A 71 -2.58 8.77 15.02
CA GLU A 71 -1.33 9.22 14.41
C GLU A 71 -0.23 8.16 14.48
N MET A 72 0.54 8.00 13.40
CA MET A 72 1.58 6.97 13.25
C MET A 72 2.64 7.01 14.37
N VAL A 73 2.95 8.18 14.92
CA VAL A 73 3.91 8.31 16.02
C VAL A 73 3.50 7.55 17.29
N LYS A 74 2.22 7.19 17.40
CA LYS A 74 1.68 6.39 18.50
C LYS A 74 1.85 4.88 18.27
N SER A 75 2.24 4.48 17.07
CA SER A 75 2.45 3.09 16.68
C SER A 75 3.94 2.80 16.47
N SER A 76 4.43 1.71 17.05
CA SER A 76 5.79 1.22 16.81
C SER A 76 5.90 0.39 15.51
N GLN A 77 4.79 0.17 14.80
CA GLN A 77 4.68 -0.74 13.65
C GLN A 77 4.48 -0.01 12.32
N PHE A 78 4.75 1.27 12.24
CA PHE A 78 4.52 2.11 11.05
C PHE A 78 3.07 2.04 10.55
N ARG A 79 2.10 2.07 11.46
CA ARG A 79 0.67 2.09 11.16
C ARG A 79 0.04 3.32 11.74
N GLY A 80 -0.96 3.82 11.05
CA GLY A 80 -1.70 4.98 11.47
C GLY A 80 -1.63 6.12 10.49
N TYR A 81 -2.11 7.25 10.92
CA TYR A 81 -2.24 8.45 10.11
C TYR A 81 -0.97 9.32 10.18
N THR A 82 -0.57 9.83 9.03
CA THR A 82 0.45 10.87 8.92
C THR A 82 -0.15 12.08 8.21
N ARG A 83 -0.09 13.24 8.87
CA ARG A 83 -0.58 14.49 8.30
C ARG A 83 0.33 15.02 7.19
N ALA A 84 -0.19 15.89 6.34
CA ALA A 84 0.60 16.56 5.32
C ALA A 84 1.79 17.32 5.94
N GLY A 85 2.98 17.15 5.38
CA GLY A 85 4.22 17.69 5.92
C GLY A 85 4.81 16.92 7.11
N GLY A 86 4.17 15.81 7.54
CA GLY A 86 4.64 14.98 8.66
C GLY A 86 5.79 14.05 8.32
N GLU A 87 6.05 13.82 7.05
CA GLU A 87 7.16 12.97 6.57
C GLU A 87 8.16 13.75 5.73
N LEU A 88 9.39 13.28 5.76
CA LEU A 88 10.48 13.81 4.93
C LEU A 88 10.84 12.80 3.84
N THR A 89 10.72 13.22 2.59
CA THR A 89 11.25 12.50 1.44
C THR A 89 12.51 13.19 0.95
N LYS A 90 13.66 12.53 1.07
CA LYS A 90 14.97 13.09 0.72
C LYS A 90 15.25 14.46 1.38
N GLY A 91 14.85 14.62 2.65
CA GLY A 91 15.04 15.84 3.43
C GLY A 91 14.08 16.99 3.10
N LYS A 92 13.02 16.74 2.30
CA LYS A 92 11.96 17.70 2.00
C LYS A 92 10.64 17.21 2.56
N GLU A 93 9.82 18.12 3.06
CA GLU A 93 8.46 17.82 3.53
C GLU A 93 7.63 17.19 2.41
N ASP A 94 6.95 16.08 2.73
CA ASP A 94 6.02 15.43 1.83
C ASP A 94 4.61 16.00 2.08
N TRP A 95 4.09 16.71 1.10
CA TRP A 95 2.78 17.40 1.18
C TRP A 95 1.62 16.49 0.83
N ARG A 96 1.62 15.31 1.40
CA ARG A 96 0.48 14.39 1.36
C ARG A 96 0.11 13.97 2.76
N GLU A 97 -1.15 13.66 2.98
CA GLU A 97 -1.60 12.89 4.13
C GLU A 97 -1.74 11.42 3.72
N GLN A 98 -1.50 10.51 4.64
CA GLN A 98 -1.59 9.08 4.38
C GLN A 98 -2.09 8.32 5.59
N LEU A 99 -2.65 7.14 5.34
CA LEU A 99 -3.03 6.17 6.36
C LEU A 99 -2.39 4.82 6.03
N ASP A 100 -1.51 4.38 6.91
CA ASP A 100 -0.88 3.07 6.82
C ASP A 100 -1.64 2.07 7.68
N ILE A 101 -2.19 1.06 7.04
CA ILE A 101 -2.94 -0.04 7.67
C ILE A 101 -2.23 -1.36 7.41
N GLY A 102 -2.52 -2.35 8.22
CA GLY A 102 -1.96 -3.69 8.07
C GLY A 102 -2.91 -4.75 8.59
N VAL A 103 -2.44 -5.98 8.57
CA VAL A 103 -3.19 -7.13 9.09
C VAL A 103 -3.48 -6.91 10.57
N GLU A 104 -4.73 -7.14 10.98
CA GLU A 104 -5.13 -7.13 12.38
C GLU A 104 -4.40 -8.25 13.14
N ARG A 105 -3.79 -7.89 14.26
CA ARG A 105 -3.06 -8.83 15.12
C ARG A 105 -3.33 -8.49 16.57
N GLN A 106 -3.25 -9.50 17.43
CA GLN A 106 -3.33 -9.30 18.87
C GLN A 106 -2.11 -8.52 19.35
N ALA A 107 -2.33 -7.53 20.21
CA ALA A 107 -1.27 -6.75 20.84
C ALA A 107 -0.33 -7.65 21.66
N ILE A 108 0.97 -7.40 21.54
CA ILE A 108 2.00 -8.10 22.32
C ILE A 108 2.32 -7.26 23.55
N ALA A 109 2.05 -7.82 24.74
CA ALA A 109 2.37 -7.16 26.00
C ALA A 109 3.90 -6.98 26.14
N GLN A 110 4.31 -5.84 26.67
CA GLN A 110 5.72 -5.60 27.00
C GLN A 110 6.14 -6.50 28.17
N GLY A 111 7.32 -7.07 28.10
CA GLY A 111 7.86 -7.96 29.12
C GLY A 111 9.35 -8.25 28.91
N PRO A 112 9.96 -9.01 29.81
CA PRO A 112 11.36 -9.41 29.69
C PRO A 112 11.61 -10.12 28.33
N GLY A 113 12.60 -9.68 27.59
CA GLY A 113 12.96 -10.24 26.30
C GLY A 113 12.10 -9.76 25.11
N ILE A 114 11.09 -8.93 25.36
CA ILE A 114 10.30 -8.32 24.29
C ILE A 114 10.92 -6.97 23.91
N PRO A 115 11.39 -6.78 22.67
CA PRO A 115 11.95 -5.51 22.25
C PRO A 115 10.96 -4.35 22.43
N ALA A 116 11.43 -3.17 22.83
CA ALA A 116 10.58 -2.01 23.07
C ALA A 116 9.79 -1.54 21.82
N TRP A 117 10.28 -1.87 20.64
CA TRP A 117 9.62 -1.57 19.36
C TRP A 117 8.52 -2.58 18.99
N THR A 118 8.40 -3.71 19.72
CA THR A 118 7.32 -4.69 19.51
C THR A 118 6.08 -4.24 20.28
N ARG A 119 5.46 -3.17 19.81
CA ARG A 119 4.17 -2.70 20.33
C ARG A 119 3.13 -2.79 19.24
N LEU A 120 1.96 -3.17 19.60
CA LEU A 120 0.78 -3.13 18.74
C LEU A 120 -0.31 -2.34 19.41
#